data_3df09f92699601b527ff3bc982ae2df6
#
_entry.id   3df09f92699601b527ff3bc982ae2df6
#
_cell.length_a   1.000
_cell.length_b   1.000
_cell.length_c   1.000
_cell.angle_alpha   90.00
_cell.angle_beta   90.00
_cell.angle_gamma   90.00
#
_symmetry.space_group_name_H-M   'P 1'
#
loop_
_entity.id
_entity.type
_entity.pdbx_description
1 polymer ?
#
loop_
_entity_poly.entity_id
_entity_poly.type
_entity_poly.pdbx_seq_one_letter_code
_entity_poly.pdbx_strand_id
1 'polypeptide(L)'
;MKRLQALLLALWLLTGAAAAYDGTEAVFSRFPLDELAAYAGTSEADWLASALAERGAEGASVYADALTANLASGAARIAFPTDGMRIAMTYKSLGSPKFVSYLNDAVFYCGDLGKRGVGDFAWALIAVEHCGARFPDDAANTPETLLKSIAEAELEGGGFALTGIAPDADTTAIVLRALAPHRDACAELVTRTLNALSALQQESGAFASLGTETAESTAQAVLALSALGIAPDADERFVKNGVTCVEALYGFATADGFAHIHGGETDALATAQALSALRACETPQQSGSAAEGTENTPAVSPAAQESGTGRTVFLVAAVAAVAAGAAVFLRVRFTKQYQK
;
A
#
# COMPACT_ATOMS: atom_id res chain seq x y z
N MET A 1 7.60 18.74 -31.76
CA MET A 1 7.73 17.85 -30.62
C MET A 1 6.39 17.59 -29.92
N LYS A 2 5.63 18.60 -29.44
CA LYS A 2 4.32 18.42 -28.77
C LYS A 2 3.27 17.61 -29.58
N ARG A 3 3.25 17.71 -30.91
CA ARG A 3 2.33 16.96 -31.79
C ARG A 3 2.72 15.47 -31.96
N LEU A 4 3.99 15.13 -31.82
CA LEU A 4 4.48 13.75 -31.90
C LEU A 4 4.18 12.99 -30.59
N GLN A 5 4.28 13.66 -29.43
CA GLN A 5 3.91 13.11 -28.14
C GLN A 5 2.39 12.86 -28.03
N ALA A 6 1.56 13.78 -28.58
CA ALA A 6 0.12 13.58 -28.65
C ALA A 6 -0.28 12.42 -29.56
N LEU A 7 0.49 12.17 -30.64
CA LEU A 7 0.23 11.07 -31.57
C LEU A 7 0.64 9.71 -30.98
N LEU A 8 1.70 9.64 -30.18
CA LEU A 8 2.11 8.45 -29.46
C LEU A 8 1.13 8.12 -28.33
N LEU A 9 0.61 9.15 -27.63
CA LEU A 9 -0.46 8.95 -26.64
C LEU A 9 -1.76 8.45 -27.29
N ALA A 10 -2.12 8.98 -28.47
CA ALA A 10 -3.34 8.57 -29.20
C ALA A 10 -3.25 7.17 -29.81
N LEU A 11 -2.04 6.68 -30.13
CA LEU A 11 -1.85 5.32 -30.63
C LEU A 11 -1.95 4.26 -29.51
N TRP A 12 -1.72 4.67 -28.26
CA TRP A 12 -1.84 3.84 -27.06
C TRP A 12 -3.31 3.58 -26.67
N LEU A 13 -4.21 4.50 -27.01
CA LEU A 13 -5.66 4.45 -26.70
C LEU A 13 -6.46 3.46 -27.55
N LEU A 14 -5.85 2.82 -28.55
CA LEU A 14 -6.57 1.95 -29.50
C LEU A 14 -6.50 0.45 -29.18
N THR A 15 -5.82 0.02 -28.14
CA THR A 15 -5.60 -1.42 -27.88
C THR A 15 -6.35 -2.01 -26.69
N GLY A 16 -7.16 -1.26 -25.95
CA GLY A 16 -8.15 -1.80 -24.98
C GLY A 16 -7.68 -2.83 -23.93
N ALA A 17 -6.38 -3.11 -23.89
CA ALA A 17 -5.73 -3.86 -22.83
C ALA A 17 -4.76 -2.88 -22.14
N ALA A 18 -4.80 -2.76 -20.82
CA ALA A 18 -3.78 -2.05 -20.07
C ALA A 18 -2.42 -2.65 -20.48
N ALA A 19 -1.72 -1.98 -21.41
CA ALA A 19 -0.40 -2.43 -21.81
C ALA A 19 0.48 -2.41 -20.58
N ALA A 20 1.21 -3.50 -20.34
CA ALA A 20 2.16 -3.56 -19.23
C ALA A 20 3.06 -2.32 -19.26
N TYR A 21 3.30 -1.73 -18.08
CA TYR A 21 4.21 -0.58 -17.96
C TYR A 21 5.60 -0.98 -18.48
N ASP A 22 6.00 -0.39 -19.60
CA ASP A 22 7.26 -0.71 -20.30
C ASP A 22 8.51 -0.08 -19.67
N GLY A 23 8.33 0.85 -18.71
CA GLY A 23 9.40 1.52 -17.97
C GLY A 23 10.07 0.70 -16.87
N THR A 24 9.74 -0.58 -16.71
CA THR A 24 10.23 -1.44 -15.60
C THR A 24 11.77 -1.52 -15.57
N GLU A 25 12.42 -1.69 -16.72
CA GLU A 25 13.90 -1.72 -16.84
C GLU A 25 14.56 -0.41 -16.38
N ALA A 26 13.96 0.74 -16.73
CA ALA A 26 14.46 2.05 -16.31
C ALA A 26 14.33 2.22 -14.79
N VAL A 27 13.22 1.75 -14.20
CA VAL A 27 13.02 1.76 -12.75
C VAL A 27 14.01 0.84 -12.04
N PHE A 28 14.26 -0.38 -12.56
CA PHE A 28 15.25 -1.29 -11.98
C PHE A 28 16.67 -0.69 -12.02
N SER A 29 17.01 -0.02 -13.12
CA SER A 29 18.29 0.69 -13.27
C SER A 29 18.39 1.90 -12.33
N ARG A 30 17.27 2.57 -12.06
CA ARG A 30 17.21 3.72 -11.16
C ARG A 30 17.30 3.33 -9.69
N PHE A 31 16.72 2.18 -9.32
CA PHE A 31 16.57 1.72 -7.95
C PHE A 31 17.02 0.25 -7.78
N PRO A 32 18.31 -0.06 -7.95
CA PRO A 32 18.81 -1.42 -7.72
C PRO A 32 18.56 -1.85 -6.28
N LEU A 33 18.05 -3.07 -6.06
CA LEU A 33 17.66 -3.54 -4.71
C LEU A 33 18.87 -3.68 -3.77
N ASP A 34 20.04 -3.95 -4.27
CA ASP A 34 21.29 -4.03 -3.49
C ASP A 34 21.73 -2.64 -2.98
N GLU A 35 21.57 -1.60 -3.77
CA GLU A 35 21.80 -0.21 -3.33
C GLU A 35 20.70 0.27 -2.37
N LEU A 36 19.43 -0.07 -2.67
CA LEU A 36 18.29 0.26 -1.84
C LEU A 36 18.38 -0.40 -0.45
N ALA A 37 19.09 -1.53 -0.33
CA ALA A 37 19.34 -2.26 0.91
C ALA A 37 20.00 -1.40 2.01
N ALA A 38 20.75 -0.36 1.64
CA ALA A 38 21.32 0.59 2.62
C ALA A 38 20.24 1.34 3.42
N TYR A 39 19.01 1.40 2.91
CA TYR A 39 17.87 2.11 3.51
C TYR A 39 16.78 1.15 4.02
N ALA A 40 17.08 -0.16 4.07
CA ALA A 40 16.12 -1.18 4.49
C ALA A 40 15.57 -0.91 5.88
N GLY A 41 14.24 -0.94 6.02
CA GLY A 41 13.50 -0.62 7.23
C GLY A 41 12.94 0.81 7.26
N THR A 42 13.25 1.66 6.27
CA THR A 42 12.49 2.90 6.04
C THR A 42 11.22 2.62 5.23
N SER A 43 10.21 3.48 5.38
CA SER A 43 8.93 3.26 4.71
C SER A 43 9.06 3.27 3.20
N GLU A 44 9.72 4.29 2.65
CA GLU A 44 9.89 4.43 1.20
C GLU A 44 10.67 3.27 0.60
N ALA A 45 11.79 2.88 1.25
CA ALA A 45 12.64 1.81 0.73
C ALA A 45 11.94 0.45 0.78
N ASP A 46 11.20 0.14 1.86
CA ASP A 46 10.51 -1.13 2.02
C ASP A 46 9.36 -1.28 1.01
N TRP A 47 8.55 -0.22 0.78
CA TRP A 47 7.49 -0.25 -0.22
C TRP A 47 8.06 -0.41 -1.64
N LEU A 48 9.14 0.33 -1.95
CA LEU A 48 9.79 0.23 -3.25
C LEU A 48 10.41 -1.14 -3.46
N ALA A 49 11.14 -1.67 -2.46
CA ALA A 49 11.71 -3.01 -2.54
C ALA A 49 10.65 -4.10 -2.75
N SER A 50 9.49 -3.98 -2.09
CA SER A 50 8.36 -4.88 -2.29
C SER A 50 7.86 -4.84 -3.73
N ALA A 51 7.59 -3.65 -4.26
CA ALA A 51 7.07 -3.46 -5.61
C ALA A 51 8.07 -3.96 -6.69
N LEU A 52 9.37 -3.72 -6.49
CA LEU A 52 10.43 -4.16 -7.40
C LEU A 52 10.60 -5.68 -7.37
N ALA A 53 10.63 -6.29 -6.17
CA ALA A 53 10.75 -7.73 -6.02
C ALA A 53 9.56 -8.48 -6.65
N GLU A 54 8.36 -7.97 -6.49
CA GLU A 54 7.15 -8.53 -7.09
C GLU A 54 7.14 -8.44 -8.63
N ARG A 55 7.94 -7.56 -9.21
CA ARG A 55 8.17 -7.45 -10.66
C ARG A 55 9.42 -8.18 -11.13
N GLY A 56 10.10 -8.91 -10.23
CA GLY A 56 11.23 -9.78 -10.56
C GLY A 56 12.59 -9.10 -10.53
N ALA A 57 12.73 -7.93 -9.87
CA ALA A 57 14.04 -7.31 -9.69
C ALA A 57 15.01 -8.25 -8.93
N GLU A 58 16.26 -8.27 -9.35
CA GLU A 58 17.32 -9.01 -8.66
C GLU A 58 17.73 -8.32 -7.34
N GLY A 59 18.30 -9.07 -6.40
CA GLY A 59 18.79 -8.52 -5.12
C GLY A 59 17.83 -8.66 -3.94
N ALA A 60 16.68 -9.34 -4.09
CA ALA A 60 15.68 -9.51 -3.03
C ALA A 60 16.26 -10.11 -1.74
N SER A 61 17.18 -11.09 -1.83
CA SER A 61 17.85 -11.67 -0.65
C SER A 61 18.78 -10.68 0.04
N VAL A 62 19.49 -9.85 -0.72
CA VAL A 62 20.39 -8.83 -0.18
C VAL A 62 19.60 -7.81 0.63
N TYR A 63 18.45 -7.36 0.10
CA TYR A 63 17.57 -6.45 0.82
C TYR A 63 16.99 -7.09 2.09
N ALA A 64 16.53 -8.34 2.02
CA ALA A 64 15.98 -9.07 3.18
C ALA A 64 17.01 -9.26 4.29
N ASP A 65 18.27 -9.52 3.96
CA ASP A 65 19.35 -9.64 4.93
C ASP A 65 19.70 -8.29 5.57
N ALA A 66 19.75 -7.22 4.79
CA ALA A 66 19.95 -5.86 5.27
C ALA A 66 18.81 -5.40 6.20
N LEU A 67 17.55 -5.65 5.82
CA LEU A 67 16.38 -5.37 6.65
C LEU A 67 16.49 -6.10 8.01
N THR A 68 16.90 -7.38 7.99
CA THR A 68 17.10 -8.17 9.19
C THR A 68 18.18 -7.57 10.09
N ALA A 69 19.33 -7.20 9.50
CA ALA A 69 20.45 -6.61 10.24
C ALA A 69 20.07 -5.24 10.83
N ASN A 70 19.36 -4.40 10.08
CA ASN A 70 18.92 -3.08 10.54
C ASN A 70 17.90 -3.18 11.68
N LEU A 71 16.98 -4.14 11.64
CA LEU A 71 16.05 -4.40 12.74
C LEU A 71 16.78 -4.93 13.98
N ALA A 72 17.70 -5.87 13.82
CA ALA A 72 18.46 -6.44 14.93
C ALA A 72 19.39 -5.42 15.61
N SER A 73 19.97 -4.49 14.85
CA SER A 73 20.84 -3.42 15.40
C SER A 73 20.07 -2.22 15.94
N GLY A 74 18.76 -2.12 15.70
CA GLY A 74 17.94 -0.96 16.04
C GLY A 74 18.12 0.23 15.08
N ALA A 75 18.80 0.05 13.96
CA ALA A 75 18.88 1.04 12.88
C ALA A 75 17.50 1.25 12.22
N ALA A 76 16.74 0.16 12.04
CA ALA A 76 15.32 0.21 11.73
C ALA A 76 14.50 -0.03 13.00
N ARG A 77 13.35 0.64 13.13
CA ARG A 77 12.50 0.57 14.32
C ARG A 77 11.06 0.27 13.95
N ILE A 78 10.42 -0.52 14.79
CA ILE A 78 8.98 -0.75 14.79
C ILE A 78 8.41 0.13 15.91
N ALA A 79 7.88 1.29 15.54
CA ALA A 79 7.28 2.22 16.49
C ALA A 79 5.77 1.96 16.64
N PHE A 80 5.14 1.42 15.61
CA PHE A 80 3.71 1.22 15.51
C PHE A 80 3.39 -0.14 14.89
N PRO A 81 2.18 -0.70 15.13
CA PRO A 81 1.75 -1.95 14.49
C PRO A 81 1.86 -1.92 12.95
N THR A 82 1.54 -0.79 12.33
CA THR A 82 1.63 -0.63 10.86
C THR A 82 3.07 -0.71 10.32
N ASP A 83 4.10 -0.39 11.11
CA ASP A 83 5.49 -0.65 10.72
C ASP A 83 5.76 -2.15 10.64
N GLY A 84 5.28 -2.92 11.63
CA GLY A 84 5.39 -4.37 11.64
C GLY A 84 4.63 -5.02 10.47
N MET A 85 3.44 -4.52 10.14
CA MET A 85 2.66 -4.96 8.99
C MET A 85 3.40 -4.70 7.67
N ARG A 86 3.95 -3.49 7.48
CA ARG A 86 4.78 -3.15 6.31
C ARG A 86 5.97 -4.09 6.21
N ILE A 87 6.71 -4.32 7.29
CA ILE A 87 7.86 -5.22 7.34
C ILE A 87 7.44 -6.65 6.99
N ALA A 88 6.29 -7.13 7.51
CA ALA A 88 5.77 -8.45 7.14
C ALA A 88 5.51 -8.55 5.64
N MET A 89 4.81 -7.57 5.07
CA MET A 89 4.52 -7.52 3.63
C MET A 89 5.82 -7.47 2.81
N THR A 90 6.80 -6.67 3.23
CA THR A 90 8.10 -6.58 2.58
C THR A 90 8.83 -7.93 2.60
N TYR A 91 8.92 -8.61 3.73
CA TYR A 91 9.52 -9.94 3.77
C TYR A 91 8.79 -10.94 2.87
N LYS A 92 7.47 -10.87 2.80
CA LYS A 92 6.67 -11.73 1.92
C LYS A 92 7.01 -11.49 0.46
N SER A 93 7.02 -10.23 0.01
CA SER A 93 7.37 -9.85 -1.38
C SER A 93 8.81 -10.24 -1.74
N LEU A 94 9.73 -10.22 -0.77
CA LEU A 94 11.12 -10.68 -0.92
C LEU A 94 11.27 -12.22 -0.85
N GLY A 95 10.19 -12.99 -0.69
CA GLY A 95 10.22 -14.45 -0.58
C GLY A 95 10.74 -14.98 0.75
N SER A 96 10.84 -14.16 1.80
CA SER A 96 11.36 -14.57 3.10
C SER A 96 10.22 -15.02 4.03
N PRO A 97 10.35 -16.16 4.75
CA PRO A 97 9.35 -16.64 5.68
C PRO A 97 9.25 -15.83 6.98
N LYS A 98 10.14 -14.86 7.20
CA LYS A 98 10.18 -14.03 8.42
C LYS A 98 8.92 -13.20 8.63
N PHE A 99 8.09 -12.99 7.60
CA PHE A 99 6.82 -12.27 7.71
C PHE A 99 5.89 -12.81 8.80
N VAL A 100 5.97 -14.12 9.12
CA VAL A 100 5.09 -14.77 10.09
C VAL A 100 5.22 -14.15 11.49
N SER A 101 6.46 -13.94 11.98
CA SER A 101 6.67 -13.36 13.30
C SER A 101 6.15 -11.93 13.40
N TYR A 102 6.30 -11.15 12.33
CA TYR A 102 5.81 -9.77 12.30
C TYR A 102 4.29 -9.68 12.23
N LEU A 103 3.61 -10.61 11.54
CA LEU A 103 2.14 -10.70 11.59
C LEU A 103 1.64 -11.07 12.99
N ASN A 104 2.30 -11.99 13.68
CA ASN A 104 1.96 -12.34 15.06
C ASN A 104 1.97 -11.09 15.96
N ASP A 105 3.07 -10.36 15.94
CA ASP A 105 3.29 -9.20 16.84
C ASP A 105 2.46 -7.97 16.43
N ALA A 106 2.32 -7.73 15.13
CA ALA A 106 1.69 -6.51 14.62
C ALA A 106 0.18 -6.66 14.37
N VAL A 107 -0.33 -7.88 14.21
CA VAL A 107 -1.74 -8.13 13.89
C VAL A 107 -2.37 -9.09 14.90
N PHE A 108 -1.97 -10.37 14.91
CA PHE A 108 -2.76 -11.42 15.56
C PHE A 108 -2.85 -11.23 17.07
N TYR A 109 -1.76 -10.87 17.72
CA TYR A 109 -1.68 -10.70 19.17
C TYR A 109 -1.39 -9.23 19.61
N CYS A 110 -1.57 -8.29 18.70
CA CYS A 110 -1.33 -6.87 18.97
C CYS A 110 -2.42 -6.27 19.86
N GLY A 111 -2.07 -5.84 21.07
CA GLY A 111 -2.98 -5.15 22.00
C GLY A 111 -3.17 -3.65 21.71
N ASP A 112 -2.36 -3.09 20.82
CA ASP A 112 -2.33 -1.65 20.52
C ASP A 112 -3.01 -1.30 19.18
N LEU A 113 -3.62 -2.30 18.52
CA LEU A 113 -4.27 -2.13 17.23
C LEU A 113 -5.46 -1.17 17.34
N GLY A 114 -5.57 -0.23 16.42
CA GLY A 114 -6.63 0.77 16.37
C GLY A 114 -6.34 2.05 17.15
N LYS A 115 -5.24 2.13 17.90
CA LYS A 115 -4.89 3.36 18.64
C LYS A 115 -4.64 4.57 17.74
N ARG A 116 -4.39 4.37 16.46
CA ARG A 116 -4.17 5.41 15.46
C ARG A 116 -5.31 5.52 14.46
N GLY A 117 -6.45 4.91 14.75
CA GLY A 117 -7.64 4.99 13.92
C GLY A 117 -7.82 3.81 12.98
N VAL A 118 -8.74 3.98 12.02
CA VAL A 118 -9.22 2.92 11.12
C VAL A 118 -8.12 2.33 10.25
N GLY A 119 -7.09 3.10 9.94
CA GLY A 119 -5.94 2.64 9.16
C GLY A 119 -5.24 1.43 9.75
N ASP A 120 -5.15 1.34 11.10
CA ASP A 120 -4.54 0.18 11.76
C ASP A 120 -5.32 -1.12 11.45
N PHE A 121 -6.65 -1.08 11.48
CA PHE A 121 -7.51 -2.23 11.19
C PHE A 121 -7.47 -2.62 9.71
N ALA A 122 -7.51 -1.62 8.82
CA ALA A 122 -7.45 -1.85 7.38
C ALA A 122 -6.11 -2.46 6.95
N TRP A 123 -4.99 -1.90 7.42
CA TRP A 123 -3.66 -2.44 7.12
C TRP A 123 -3.45 -3.84 7.72
N ALA A 124 -4.08 -4.17 8.85
CA ALA A 124 -4.02 -5.52 9.42
C ALA A 124 -4.63 -6.57 8.47
N LEU A 125 -5.83 -6.30 7.94
CA LEU A 125 -6.48 -7.19 6.96
C LEU A 125 -5.65 -7.28 5.66
N ILE A 126 -5.16 -6.14 5.14
CA ILE A 126 -4.33 -6.10 3.94
C ILE A 126 -3.04 -6.89 4.13
N ALA A 127 -2.37 -6.79 5.28
CA ALA A 127 -1.12 -7.48 5.53
C ALA A 127 -1.32 -9.00 5.60
N VAL A 128 -2.40 -9.47 6.24
CA VAL A 128 -2.73 -10.90 6.31
C VAL A 128 -3.02 -11.45 4.92
N GLU A 129 -3.84 -10.76 4.13
CA GLU A 129 -4.18 -11.13 2.76
C GLU A 129 -2.92 -11.15 1.86
N HIS A 130 -2.12 -10.07 1.86
CA HIS A 130 -0.88 -9.97 1.09
C HIS A 130 0.10 -11.11 1.41
N CYS A 131 0.22 -11.46 2.69
CA CYS A 131 1.08 -12.56 3.13
C CYS A 131 0.51 -13.94 2.80
N GLY A 132 -0.75 -14.06 2.38
CA GLY A 132 -1.45 -15.32 2.22
C GLY A 132 -1.57 -16.09 3.54
N ALA A 133 -1.65 -15.38 4.66
CA ALA A 133 -1.71 -15.96 5.99
C ALA A 133 -3.17 -16.19 6.44
N ARG A 134 -3.32 -16.96 7.50
CA ARG A 134 -4.63 -17.19 8.15
C ARG A 134 -4.53 -16.72 9.60
N PHE A 135 -5.64 -16.17 10.09
CA PHE A 135 -5.74 -15.83 11.51
C PHE A 135 -5.71 -17.11 12.34
N PRO A 136 -4.84 -17.20 13.38
CA PRO A 136 -4.87 -18.29 14.34
C PRO A 136 -6.22 -18.34 15.09
N ASP A 137 -6.65 -19.55 15.51
CA ASP A 137 -7.90 -19.72 16.24
C ASP A 137 -7.92 -19.00 17.59
N ASP A 138 -6.74 -18.77 18.18
CA ASP A 138 -6.52 -18.08 19.45
C ASP A 138 -6.06 -16.61 19.27
N ALA A 139 -6.14 -16.06 18.05
CA ALA A 139 -5.76 -14.68 17.80
C ALA A 139 -6.59 -13.69 18.62
N ALA A 140 -5.94 -12.69 19.19
CA ALA A 140 -6.61 -11.62 19.92
C ALA A 140 -7.42 -10.71 18.99
N ASN A 141 -6.93 -10.53 17.74
CA ASN A 141 -7.65 -9.83 16.69
C ASN A 141 -8.11 -10.84 15.63
N THR A 142 -9.38 -10.79 15.26
CA THR A 142 -9.99 -11.67 14.24
C THR A 142 -10.55 -10.85 13.09
N PRO A 143 -10.79 -11.44 11.90
CA PRO A 143 -11.43 -10.72 10.81
C PRO A 143 -12.72 -10.03 11.24
N GLU A 144 -13.57 -10.70 12.04
CA GLU A 144 -14.85 -10.17 12.51
C GLU A 144 -14.67 -8.93 13.38
N THR A 145 -13.70 -8.95 14.32
CA THR A 145 -13.43 -7.80 15.20
C THR A 145 -12.86 -6.61 14.42
N LEU A 146 -11.98 -6.87 13.43
CA LEU A 146 -11.41 -5.84 12.59
C LEU A 146 -12.46 -5.21 11.67
N LEU A 147 -13.29 -6.04 11.00
CA LEU A 147 -14.37 -5.56 10.13
C LEU A 147 -15.41 -4.74 10.92
N LYS A 148 -15.76 -5.18 12.14
CA LYS A 148 -16.65 -4.42 13.02
C LYS A 148 -16.04 -3.05 13.35
N SER A 149 -14.77 -3.00 13.73
CA SER A 149 -14.09 -1.74 14.06
C SER A 149 -13.97 -0.81 12.85
N ILE A 150 -13.78 -1.35 11.65
CA ILE A 150 -13.83 -0.57 10.40
C ILE A 150 -15.23 -0.01 10.19
N ALA A 151 -16.28 -0.80 10.31
CA ALA A 151 -17.66 -0.34 10.11
C ALA A 151 -18.06 0.76 11.12
N GLU A 152 -17.61 0.66 12.38
CA GLU A 152 -17.84 1.66 13.41
C GLU A 152 -17.10 3.01 13.16
N ALA A 153 -16.06 3.00 12.33
CA ALA A 153 -15.28 4.17 11.96
C ALA A 153 -15.79 4.88 10.68
N GLU A 154 -16.84 4.36 10.03
CA GLU A 154 -17.43 5.00 8.85
C GLU A 154 -17.95 6.40 9.19
N LEU A 155 -17.63 7.39 8.36
CA LEU A 155 -18.10 8.76 8.54
C LEU A 155 -19.55 8.93 8.09
N GLU A 156 -20.22 9.92 8.65
CA GLU A 156 -21.57 10.31 8.21
C GLU A 156 -21.52 10.68 6.71
N GLY A 157 -22.35 10.01 5.91
CA GLY A 157 -22.34 10.15 4.44
C GLY A 157 -21.43 9.19 3.69
N GLY A 158 -20.71 8.33 4.40
CA GLY A 158 -19.83 7.31 3.84
C GLY A 158 -18.36 7.74 3.74
N GLY A 159 -17.49 6.75 3.52
CA GLY A 159 -16.04 6.95 3.43
C GLY A 159 -15.34 7.06 4.78
N PHE A 160 -14.03 7.28 4.74
CA PHE A 160 -13.15 7.20 5.90
C PHE A 160 -12.12 8.32 5.87
N ALA A 161 -11.61 8.71 7.04
CA ALA A 161 -10.55 9.69 7.18
C ALA A 161 -9.46 9.19 8.13
N LEU A 162 -8.23 9.57 7.83
CA LEU A 162 -7.13 9.38 8.78
C LEU A 162 -7.34 10.24 10.02
N THR A 163 -7.78 11.48 9.82
CA THR A 163 -8.11 12.44 10.88
C THR A 163 -9.26 13.33 10.42
N GLY A 164 -10.07 13.79 11.39
CA GLY A 164 -11.16 14.74 11.09
C GLY A 164 -12.49 14.07 10.77
N ILE A 165 -13.37 14.82 10.11
CA ILE A 165 -14.78 14.46 9.88
C ILE A 165 -15.15 14.41 8.39
N ALA A 166 -14.21 14.67 7.51
CA ALA A 166 -14.39 14.58 6.05
C ALA A 166 -13.58 13.42 5.51
N PRO A 167 -14.15 12.59 4.63
CA PRO A 167 -13.40 11.46 4.06
C PRO A 167 -12.22 11.95 3.21
N ASP A 168 -11.11 11.22 3.26
CA ASP A 168 -9.98 11.38 2.37
C ASP A 168 -9.82 10.19 1.43
N ALA A 169 -9.20 10.43 0.28
CA ALA A 169 -9.07 9.42 -0.78
C ALA A 169 -8.22 8.23 -0.34
N ASP A 170 -7.09 8.49 0.32
CA ASP A 170 -6.14 7.44 0.73
C ASP A 170 -6.77 6.48 1.73
N THR A 171 -7.34 7.02 2.83
CA THR A 171 -7.95 6.19 3.88
C THR A 171 -9.16 5.44 3.35
N THR A 172 -10.00 6.09 2.54
CA THR A 172 -11.18 5.46 1.93
C THR A 172 -10.78 4.32 0.98
N ALA A 173 -9.76 4.52 0.16
CA ALA A 173 -9.24 3.49 -0.75
C ALA A 173 -8.58 2.32 0.01
N ILE A 174 -7.76 2.60 1.03
CA ILE A 174 -7.13 1.57 1.88
C ILE A 174 -8.20 0.72 2.56
N VAL A 175 -9.25 1.33 3.10
CA VAL A 175 -10.38 0.57 3.69
C VAL A 175 -11.08 -0.28 2.65
N LEU A 176 -11.40 0.23 1.46
CA LEU A 176 -11.99 -0.56 0.38
C LEU A 176 -11.14 -1.78 0.03
N ARG A 177 -9.82 -1.59 -0.08
CA ARG A 177 -8.89 -2.69 -0.32
C ARG A 177 -8.95 -3.75 0.78
N ALA A 178 -9.02 -3.33 2.05
CA ALA A 178 -9.15 -4.22 3.20
C ALA A 178 -10.47 -5.01 3.20
N LEU A 179 -11.57 -4.38 2.74
CA LEU A 179 -12.89 -5.00 2.65
C LEU A 179 -13.04 -5.97 1.46
N ALA A 180 -12.17 -5.90 0.46
CA ALA A 180 -12.32 -6.64 -0.80
C ALA A 180 -12.46 -8.18 -0.60
N PRO A 181 -11.65 -8.86 0.23
CA PRO A 181 -11.83 -10.29 0.51
C PRO A 181 -13.13 -10.60 1.26
N HIS A 182 -13.73 -9.62 1.89
CA HIS A 182 -14.93 -9.72 2.74
C HIS A 182 -16.16 -9.03 2.12
N ARG A 183 -16.10 -8.68 0.84
CA ARG A 183 -17.10 -7.84 0.15
C ARG A 183 -18.53 -8.35 0.27
N ASP A 184 -18.75 -9.68 0.27
CA ASP A 184 -20.09 -10.26 0.36
C ASP A 184 -20.69 -10.08 1.76
N ALA A 185 -19.87 -10.19 2.81
CA ALA A 185 -20.29 -9.94 4.19
C ALA A 185 -20.46 -8.43 4.51
N CYS A 186 -19.82 -7.55 3.73
CA CYS A 186 -19.78 -6.11 3.95
C CYS A 186 -20.38 -5.32 2.76
N ALA A 187 -21.30 -5.92 1.98
CA ALA A 187 -21.74 -5.39 0.68
C ALA A 187 -22.28 -3.96 0.73
N GLU A 188 -23.06 -3.63 1.76
CA GLU A 188 -23.60 -2.27 1.92
C GLU A 188 -22.50 -1.25 2.26
N LEU A 189 -21.56 -1.62 3.15
CA LEU A 189 -20.43 -0.77 3.50
C LEU A 189 -19.54 -0.53 2.28
N VAL A 190 -19.21 -1.58 1.53
CA VAL A 190 -18.44 -1.49 0.28
C VAL A 190 -19.12 -0.55 -0.71
N THR A 191 -20.44 -0.66 -0.88
CA THR A 191 -21.19 0.19 -1.80
C THR A 191 -21.12 1.67 -1.39
N ARG A 192 -21.35 1.99 -0.12
CA ARG A 192 -21.26 3.38 0.38
C ARG A 192 -19.84 3.94 0.24
N THR A 193 -18.84 3.13 0.58
CA THR A 193 -17.43 3.52 0.51
C THR A 193 -16.97 3.74 -0.94
N LEU A 194 -17.42 2.90 -1.89
CA LEU A 194 -17.19 3.11 -3.33
C LEU A 194 -17.79 4.43 -3.82
N ASN A 195 -19.01 4.76 -3.40
CA ASN A 195 -19.65 6.02 -3.76
C ASN A 195 -18.87 7.22 -3.19
N ALA A 196 -18.41 7.11 -1.94
CA ALA A 196 -17.57 8.14 -1.34
C ALA A 196 -16.24 8.30 -2.09
N LEU A 197 -15.56 7.20 -2.43
CA LEU A 197 -14.32 7.25 -3.21
C LEU A 197 -14.54 7.89 -4.58
N SER A 198 -15.60 7.51 -5.31
CA SER A 198 -15.95 8.13 -6.60
C SER A 198 -16.20 9.64 -6.48
N ALA A 199 -16.81 10.09 -5.39
CA ALA A 199 -17.04 11.52 -5.14
C ALA A 199 -15.75 12.31 -4.83
N LEU A 200 -14.69 11.64 -4.37
CA LEU A 200 -13.39 12.25 -4.09
C LEU A 200 -12.48 12.35 -5.33
N GLN A 201 -12.84 11.66 -6.42
CA GLN A 201 -12.07 11.74 -7.66
C GLN A 201 -12.15 13.12 -8.29
N GLN A 202 -11.01 13.66 -8.69
CA GLN A 202 -10.89 14.98 -9.31
C GLN A 202 -11.32 14.95 -10.79
N GLU A 203 -11.59 16.11 -11.35
CA GLU A 203 -11.99 16.28 -12.75
C GLU A 203 -10.91 15.80 -13.77
N SER A 204 -9.66 15.72 -13.33
CA SER A 204 -8.53 15.15 -14.07
C SER A 204 -8.52 13.62 -14.14
N GLY A 205 -9.40 12.95 -13.40
CA GLY A 205 -9.37 11.51 -13.17
C GLY A 205 -8.44 11.05 -12.04
N ALA A 206 -7.58 11.92 -11.51
CA ALA A 206 -6.69 11.64 -10.40
C ALA A 206 -7.39 11.74 -9.04
N PHE A 207 -6.66 11.41 -7.98
CA PHE A 207 -7.07 11.62 -6.59
C PHE A 207 -6.10 12.55 -5.87
N ALA A 208 -6.61 13.27 -4.88
CA ALA A 208 -5.85 14.29 -4.18
C ALA A 208 -5.64 13.94 -2.70
N SER A 209 -4.45 14.26 -2.19
CA SER A 209 -4.13 14.31 -0.77
C SER A 209 -3.90 15.77 -0.36
N LEU A 210 -4.60 16.22 0.69
CA LEU A 210 -4.51 17.60 1.19
C LEU A 210 -4.71 18.67 0.09
N GLY A 211 -5.58 18.39 -0.89
CA GLY A 211 -5.91 19.29 -1.99
C GLY A 211 -4.91 19.29 -3.16
N THR A 212 -3.89 18.43 -3.13
CA THR A 212 -2.94 18.25 -4.24
C THR A 212 -3.12 16.87 -4.86
N GLU A 213 -3.28 16.80 -6.18
CA GLU A 213 -3.30 15.52 -6.91
C GLU A 213 -1.95 14.84 -6.80
N THR A 214 -1.96 13.55 -6.38
CA THR A 214 -0.73 12.78 -6.18
C THR A 214 -0.82 11.40 -6.85
N ALA A 215 0.33 10.89 -7.25
CA ALA A 215 0.43 9.54 -7.78
C ALA A 215 0.01 8.50 -6.75
N GLU A 216 0.37 8.71 -5.47
CA GLU A 216 0.09 7.79 -4.39
C GLU A 216 -1.41 7.66 -4.13
N SER A 217 -2.15 8.78 -3.99
CA SER A 217 -3.60 8.74 -3.78
C SER A 217 -4.32 8.11 -4.96
N THR A 218 -3.87 8.39 -6.18
CA THR A 218 -4.41 7.79 -7.41
C THR A 218 -4.11 6.28 -7.46
N ALA A 219 -2.90 5.87 -7.10
CA ALA A 219 -2.51 4.45 -7.03
C ALA A 219 -3.32 3.68 -5.97
N GLN A 220 -3.58 4.27 -4.79
CA GLN A 220 -4.42 3.62 -3.77
C GLN A 220 -5.85 3.37 -4.28
N ALA A 221 -6.44 4.32 -5.01
CA ALA A 221 -7.74 4.11 -5.62
C ALA A 221 -7.72 2.98 -6.66
N VAL A 222 -6.72 2.94 -7.54
CA VAL A 222 -6.54 1.85 -8.51
C VAL A 222 -6.38 0.49 -7.81
N LEU A 223 -5.57 0.41 -6.75
CA LEU A 223 -5.39 -0.81 -5.94
C LEU A 223 -6.72 -1.28 -5.31
N ALA A 224 -7.51 -0.36 -4.78
CA ALA A 224 -8.80 -0.68 -4.15
C ALA A 224 -9.80 -1.22 -5.16
N LEU A 225 -9.92 -0.60 -6.34
CA LEU A 225 -10.81 -1.05 -7.40
C LEU A 225 -10.36 -2.42 -7.92
N SER A 226 -9.08 -2.59 -8.21
CA SER A 226 -8.53 -3.87 -8.65
C SER A 226 -8.79 -4.98 -7.64
N ALA A 227 -8.59 -4.74 -6.34
CA ALA A 227 -8.86 -5.72 -5.28
C ALA A 227 -10.35 -6.13 -5.23
N LEU A 228 -11.27 -5.23 -5.53
CA LEU A 228 -12.71 -5.51 -5.63
C LEU A 228 -13.12 -6.21 -6.93
N GLY A 229 -12.19 -6.39 -7.88
CA GLY A 229 -12.50 -6.92 -9.21
C GLY A 229 -13.23 -5.91 -10.10
N ILE A 230 -13.13 -4.63 -9.79
CA ILE A 230 -13.66 -3.51 -10.57
C ILE A 230 -12.55 -3.04 -11.52
N ALA A 231 -12.85 -2.91 -12.81
CA ALA A 231 -11.88 -2.46 -13.80
C ALA A 231 -11.60 -0.94 -13.63
N PRO A 232 -10.40 -0.54 -13.17
CA PRO A 232 -10.11 0.87 -12.87
C PRO A 232 -9.98 1.73 -14.15
N ASP A 233 -9.85 1.09 -15.30
CA ASP A 233 -9.73 1.69 -16.62
C ASP A 233 -11.05 1.72 -17.42
N ALA A 234 -12.15 1.18 -16.86
CA ALA A 234 -13.41 1.04 -17.60
C ALA A 234 -14.68 1.34 -16.78
N ASP A 235 -14.64 1.32 -15.45
CA ASP A 235 -15.85 1.56 -14.64
C ASP A 235 -16.25 3.03 -14.69
N GLU A 236 -17.46 3.31 -15.21
CA GLU A 236 -17.97 4.67 -15.45
C GLU A 236 -18.00 5.55 -14.18
N ARG A 237 -18.08 4.96 -13.00
CA ARG A 237 -18.03 5.70 -11.72
C ARG A 237 -16.70 6.38 -11.51
N PHE A 238 -15.63 5.83 -12.10
CA PHE A 238 -14.24 6.27 -11.96
C PHE A 238 -13.66 6.85 -13.26
N VAL A 239 -14.54 7.32 -14.13
CA VAL A 239 -14.17 8.09 -15.32
C VAL A 239 -14.64 9.53 -15.14
N LYS A 240 -13.74 10.51 -15.15
CA LYS A 240 -14.05 11.94 -15.06
C LYS A 240 -13.57 12.64 -16.33
N ASN A 241 -14.46 13.37 -16.98
CA ASN A 241 -14.18 14.05 -18.26
C ASN A 241 -13.55 13.13 -19.33
N GLY A 242 -13.89 11.84 -19.30
CA GLY A 242 -13.34 10.85 -20.22
C GLY A 242 -11.96 10.32 -19.84
N VAL A 243 -11.43 10.68 -18.66
CA VAL A 243 -10.14 10.20 -18.13
C VAL A 243 -10.40 9.19 -17.01
N THR A 244 -9.82 8.00 -17.12
CA THR A 244 -9.84 6.96 -16.11
C THR A 244 -8.80 7.21 -15.03
N CYS A 245 -8.93 6.59 -13.86
CA CYS A 245 -7.90 6.73 -12.83
C CYS A 245 -6.55 6.07 -13.20
N VAL A 246 -6.55 5.07 -14.10
CA VAL A 246 -5.32 4.49 -14.64
C VAL A 246 -4.62 5.46 -15.58
N GLU A 247 -5.35 6.10 -16.50
CA GLU A 247 -4.78 7.14 -17.37
C GLU A 247 -4.25 8.33 -16.56
N ALA A 248 -4.99 8.74 -15.53
CA ALA A 248 -4.54 9.80 -14.61
C ALA A 248 -3.26 9.40 -13.87
N LEU A 249 -3.12 8.13 -13.44
CA LEU A 249 -1.90 7.61 -12.81
C LEU A 249 -0.70 7.69 -13.76
N TYR A 250 -0.88 7.33 -15.03
CA TYR A 250 0.18 7.52 -16.04
C TYR A 250 0.56 8.99 -16.26
N GLY A 251 -0.31 9.94 -15.93
CA GLY A 251 0.01 11.37 -15.96
C GLY A 251 1.15 11.79 -15.03
N PHE A 252 1.49 10.96 -14.03
CA PHE A 252 2.61 11.17 -13.11
C PHE A 252 3.90 10.44 -13.55
N ALA A 253 3.87 9.69 -14.67
CA ALA A 253 5.04 8.94 -15.13
C ALA A 253 6.19 9.87 -15.51
N THR A 254 7.40 9.44 -15.19
CA THR A 254 8.68 10.05 -15.57
C THR A 254 9.46 9.10 -16.49
N ALA A 255 10.69 9.43 -16.82
CA ALA A 255 11.53 8.57 -17.64
C ALA A 255 11.94 7.26 -16.93
N ASP A 256 11.98 7.25 -15.59
CA ASP A 256 12.54 6.19 -14.76
C ASP A 256 11.71 5.88 -13.49
N GLY A 257 10.41 6.19 -13.53
CA GLY A 257 9.47 5.91 -12.44
C GLY A 257 8.25 6.81 -12.47
N PHE A 258 7.82 7.25 -11.30
CA PHE A 258 6.67 8.14 -11.11
C PHE A 258 7.02 9.29 -10.18
N ALA A 259 6.51 10.48 -10.50
CA ALA A 259 6.62 11.65 -9.66
C ALA A 259 5.47 11.70 -8.64
N HIS A 260 5.71 12.30 -7.48
CA HIS A 260 4.68 12.55 -6.47
C HIS A 260 3.54 13.42 -7.00
N ILE A 261 3.89 14.49 -7.73
CA ILE A 261 2.96 15.44 -8.35
C ILE A 261 3.26 15.56 -9.84
N HIS A 262 2.30 16.01 -10.62
CA HIS A 262 2.48 16.23 -12.06
C HIS A 262 3.69 17.12 -12.37
N GLY A 263 4.54 16.66 -13.28
CA GLY A 263 5.72 17.37 -13.73
C GLY A 263 6.87 17.45 -12.70
N GLY A 264 6.75 16.71 -11.59
CA GLY A 264 7.80 16.55 -10.59
C GLY A 264 8.91 15.61 -11.05
N GLU A 265 9.93 15.45 -10.19
CA GLU A 265 10.99 14.46 -10.35
C GLU A 265 10.54 13.09 -9.87
N THR A 266 11.20 12.01 -10.33
CA THR A 266 10.95 10.64 -9.90
C THR A 266 11.05 10.51 -8.37
N ASP A 267 10.00 9.98 -7.76
CA ASP A 267 9.88 9.78 -6.32
C ASP A 267 9.77 8.28 -6.01
N ALA A 268 10.47 7.83 -4.98
CA ALA A 268 10.55 6.41 -4.64
C ALA A 268 9.21 5.84 -4.17
N LEU A 269 8.46 6.58 -3.33
CA LEU A 269 7.17 6.13 -2.82
C LEU A 269 6.08 6.17 -3.89
N ALA A 270 6.04 7.25 -4.68
CA ALA A 270 5.14 7.35 -5.83
C ALA A 270 5.37 6.21 -6.82
N THR A 271 6.65 5.91 -7.12
CA THR A 271 7.04 4.79 -8.00
C THR A 271 6.59 3.45 -7.42
N ALA A 272 6.82 3.20 -6.12
CA ALA A 272 6.43 1.97 -5.45
C ALA A 272 4.92 1.73 -5.56
N GLN A 273 4.12 2.75 -5.23
CA GLN A 273 2.66 2.62 -5.23
C GLN A 273 2.09 2.52 -6.64
N ALA A 274 2.62 3.29 -7.59
CA ALA A 274 2.21 3.19 -8.99
C ALA A 274 2.53 1.81 -9.59
N LEU A 275 3.72 1.26 -9.36
CA LEU A 275 4.09 -0.08 -9.82
C LEU A 275 3.17 -1.15 -9.24
N SER A 276 2.84 -1.06 -7.95
CA SER A 276 1.92 -1.98 -7.29
C SER A 276 0.51 -1.89 -7.88
N ALA A 277 0.03 -0.67 -8.14
CA ALA A 277 -1.28 -0.43 -8.74
C ALA A 277 -1.38 -0.97 -10.18
N LEU A 278 -0.38 -0.70 -11.01
CA LEU A 278 -0.34 -1.19 -12.39
C LEU A 278 -0.24 -2.72 -12.44
N ARG A 279 0.56 -3.34 -11.55
CA ARG A 279 0.61 -4.79 -11.42
C ARG A 279 -0.76 -5.40 -11.07
N ALA A 280 -1.51 -4.76 -10.17
CA ALA A 280 -2.85 -5.22 -9.81
C ALA A 280 -3.82 -5.18 -11.00
N CYS A 281 -3.67 -4.24 -11.93
CA CYS A 281 -4.44 -4.20 -13.17
C CYS A 281 -4.04 -5.30 -14.16
N GLU A 282 -2.76 -5.70 -14.20
CA GLU A 282 -2.23 -6.74 -15.10
C GLU A 282 -2.66 -8.16 -14.67
N THR A 283 -2.97 -8.36 -13.39
CA THR A 283 -3.31 -9.68 -12.84
C THR A 283 -4.82 -9.91 -12.96
N PRO A 284 -5.30 -10.92 -13.74
CA PRO A 284 -6.71 -11.25 -13.77
C PRO A 284 -7.21 -11.59 -12.37
N GLN A 285 -8.13 -10.81 -11.83
CA GLN A 285 -8.78 -11.12 -10.56
C GLN A 285 -9.57 -12.41 -10.75
N GLN A 286 -9.16 -13.48 -10.07
CA GLN A 286 -10.01 -14.66 -9.95
C GLN A 286 -11.23 -14.25 -9.11
N SER A 287 -12.36 -14.08 -9.78
CA SER A 287 -13.65 -13.85 -9.15
C SER A 287 -13.84 -14.93 -8.09
N GLY A 288 -13.94 -14.50 -6.81
CA GLY A 288 -13.90 -15.34 -5.63
C GLY A 288 -14.81 -16.57 -5.70
N SER A 289 -14.16 -17.69 -5.89
CA SER A 289 -14.60 -18.98 -5.37
C SER A 289 -13.79 -19.18 -4.09
N ALA A 290 -14.48 -19.41 -2.98
CA ALA A 290 -13.87 -19.81 -1.74
C ALA A 290 -12.82 -20.88 -2.03
N ALA A 291 -11.57 -20.60 -1.67
CA ALA A 291 -10.46 -21.52 -1.87
C ALA A 291 -10.75 -22.81 -1.09
N GLU A 292 -11.18 -23.83 -1.79
CA GLU A 292 -11.06 -25.20 -1.31
C GLU A 292 -9.57 -25.49 -1.08
N GLY A 293 -9.28 -25.96 0.15
CA GLY A 293 -7.96 -26.06 0.72
C GLY A 293 -6.92 -26.76 -0.17
N THR A 294 -5.83 -26.12 -0.38
CA THR A 294 -4.55 -26.79 -0.52
C THR A 294 -3.91 -26.84 0.87
N GLU A 295 -4.01 -28.04 1.49
CA GLU A 295 -3.24 -28.43 2.65
C GLU A 295 -1.74 -28.28 2.34
N ASN A 296 -1.13 -27.22 2.86
CA ASN A 296 0.26 -27.15 3.26
C ASN A 296 0.67 -25.69 3.55
N THR A 297 0.08 -25.10 4.60
CA THR A 297 0.65 -23.94 5.25
C THR A 297 1.02 -24.36 6.67
N PRO A 298 2.27 -24.18 7.12
CA PRO A 298 2.65 -24.61 8.48
C PRO A 298 1.86 -23.84 9.52
N ALA A 299 1.19 -24.57 10.40
CA ALA A 299 0.59 -24.02 11.61
C ALA A 299 1.69 -23.47 12.52
N VAL A 300 1.59 -22.19 12.88
CA VAL A 300 2.56 -21.52 13.75
C VAL A 300 2.16 -21.82 15.20
N SER A 301 2.98 -22.68 15.87
CA SER A 301 2.91 -22.84 17.34
C SER A 301 3.60 -21.66 18.02
N PRO A 302 3.08 -21.14 19.15
CA PRO A 302 3.69 -20.01 19.84
C PRO A 302 5.04 -20.40 20.44
N ALA A 303 6.08 -19.64 20.08
CA ALA A 303 7.38 -19.72 20.76
C ALA A 303 7.28 -19.09 22.13
N ALA A 304 7.77 -19.78 23.15
CA ALA A 304 7.75 -19.34 24.55
C ALA A 304 8.47 -17.98 24.70
N GLN A 305 7.75 -17.01 25.27
CA GLN A 305 8.29 -15.71 25.65
C GLN A 305 9.20 -15.83 26.87
N GLU A 306 10.45 -15.39 26.74
CA GLU A 306 11.27 -15.01 27.91
C GLU A 306 10.88 -13.60 28.36
N SER A 307 10.45 -13.52 29.61
CA SER A 307 9.98 -12.29 30.26
C SER A 307 11.15 -11.39 30.66
N GLY A 308 11.27 -10.25 29.99
CA GLY A 308 12.14 -9.15 30.40
C GLY A 308 11.31 -7.98 30.95
N THR A 309 11.26 -7.84 32.27
CA THR A 309 10.61 -6.73 32.96
C THR A 309 11.45 -5.45 32.88
N GLY A 310 10.88 -4.40 32.28
CA GLY A 310 11.46 -3.05 32.33
C GLY A 310 10.39 -1.98 32.14
N ARG A 311 9.77 -1.55 33.25
CA ARG A 311 8.85 -0.41 33.27
C ARG A 311 9.62 0.89 33.07
N THR A 312 9.24 1.68 32.08
CA THR A 312 9.47 3.13 32.14
C THR A 312 8.26 3.83 31.52
N VAL A 313 7.55 4.57 32.38
CA VAL A 313 6.42 5.43 32.02
C VAL A 313 6.99 6.72 31.45
N PHE A 314 6.60 7.10 30.23
CA PHE A 314 6.73 8.47 29.74
C PHE A 314 5.43 8.96 29.08
N LEU A 315 5.11 10.20 29.45
CA LEU A 315 3.94 11.00 29.19
C LEU A 315 3.66 11.15 27.66
N VAL A 316 2.39 10.95 27.29
CA VAL A 316 1.89 11.24 25.95
C VAL A 316 1.46 12.69 25.87
N ALA A 317 2.09 13.46 25.00
CA ALA A 317 1.53 14.69 24.45
C ALA A 317 2.02 14.89 23.01
N ALA A 318 1.04 14.95 22.09
CA ALA A 318 1.08 15.57 20.74
C ALA A 318 2.13 15.02 19.75
N VAL A 319 1.75 14.05 18.91
CA VAL A 319 2.46 13.74 17.67
C VAL A 319 1.43 13.42 16.56
N ALA A 320 0.66 14.41 16.13
CA ALA A 320 -0.10 14.34 14.88
C ALA A 320 0.63 15.03 13.70
N ALA A 321 1.81 15.65 13.97
CA ALA A 321 2.53 16.45 12.97
C ALA A 321 3.82 15.79 12.42
N VAL A 322 4.17 14.58 12.88
CA VAL A 322 5.49 13.99 12.58
C VAL A 322 5.49 13.08 11.35
N ALA A 323 4.36 12.49 10.96
CA ALA A 323 4.33 11.60 9.79
C ALA A 323 4.53 12.37 8.46
N ALA A 324 3.96 13.59 8.33
CA ALA A 324 4.16 14.42 7.14
C ALA A 324 5.53 15.13 7.13
N GLY A 325 6.05 15.53 8.31
CA GLY A 325 7.34 16.24 8.42
C GLY A 325 8.55 15.32 8.24
N ALA A 326 8.49 14.07 8.69
CA ALA A 326 9.57 13.09 8.49
C ALA A 326 9.69 12.65 7.04
N ALA A 327 8.58 12.50 6.34
CA ALA A 327 8.55 12.21 4.90
C ALA A 327 9.23 13.32 4.08
N VAL A 328 8.97 14.59 4.40
CA VAL A 328 9.60 15.72 3.70
C VAL A 328 11.10 15.82 3.98
N PHE A 329 11.59 15.52 5.19
CA PHE A 329 13.01 15.63 5.52
C PHE A 329 13.84 14.46 4.96
N LEU A 330 13.29 13.25 4.92
CA LEU A 330 13.89 12.08 4.27
C LEU A 330 13.84 12.22 2.74
N ARG A 331 12.74 12.75 2.18
CA ARG A 331 12.63 13.09 0.76
C ARG A 331 13.82 13.92 0.25
N VAL A 332 14.18 14.98 0.97
CA VAL A 332 15.31 15.86 0.58
C VAL A 332 16.66 15.13 0.60
N ARG A 333 16.84 14.12 1.45
CA ARG A 333 18.09 13.34 1.52
C ARG A 333 18.16 12.26 0.43
N PHE A 334 17.08 11.55 0.19
CA PHE A 334 17.00 10.50 -0.84
C PHE A 334 17.22 11.09 -2.24
N THR A 335 16.49 12.16 -2.57
CA THR A 335 16.59 12.83 -3.87
C THR A 335 18.00 13.39 -4.13
N LYS A 336 18.68 13.91 -3.11
CA LYS A 336 20.05 14.46 -3.28
C LYS A 336 21.14 13.40 -3.49
N GLN A 337 20.93 12.15 -3.09
CA GLN A 337 21.95 11.11 -3.20
C GLN A 337 21.89 10.37 -4.54
N TYR A 338 20.71 10.34 -5.19
CA TYR A 338 20.53 9.75 -6.52
C TYR A 338 20.60 10.77 -7.67
N GLN A 339 20.88 12.06 -7.38
CA GLN A 339 21.13 13.11 -8.38
C GLN A 339 22.63 13.31 -8.73
N LYS A 340 23.51 12.43 -8.26
CA LYS A 340 24.92 12.41 -8.67
C LYS A 340 25.19 11.15 -9.49
#